data_bdc0a2809ed0eddd6a7a6096f95fae3a
#
_entry.id   bdc0a2809ed0eddd6a7a6096f95fae3a
#
_cell.length_a   1.000
_cell.length_b   1.000
_cell.length_c   1.000
_cell.angle_alpha   90.00
_cell.angle_beta   90.00
_cell.angle_gamma   90.00
#
_symmetry.space_group_name_H-M   'P 1'
#
loop_
_entity.id
_entity.type
_entity.pdbx_description
1 polymer ?
#
loop_
_entity_poly.entity_id
_entity_poly.type
_entity_poly.pdbx_seq_one_letter_code
_entity_poly.pdbx_strand_id
1 'polypeptide(L)'
;MRYCVHCGAEVVEDAVVCTTCGRSLSSRNAIAGANQAVSAAPVGQLATNRSLLKYILLSIITFGIYGIVVMSAVSTDINTIAGRYDGKKTMHYCLVLFIFSWLTMGIASFVWFHKISNRIGAELTRRRIAYSFSAGTFWGWGILGSFIIVGPFVYFHKLLQSMNLLSENYNVYG
;
A
#
# COMPACT_ATOMS: atom_id res chain seq x y z
N MET A 1 -11.60 42.27 14.67
CA MET A 1 -13.05 42.00 14.53
C MET A 1 -13.26 41.17 13.27
N ARG A 2 -13.92 40.06 13.37
CA ARG A 2 -14.15 39.11 12.27
C ARG A 2 -15.65 39.02 11.98
N TYR A 3 -16.03 38.93 10.72
CA TYR A 3 -17.44 38.82 10.30
C TYR A 3 -17.74 37.43 9.76
N CYS A 4 -18.94 36.92 10.04
CA CYS A 4 -19.41 35.68 9.53
C CYS A 4 -19.56 35.71 8.02
N VAL A 5 -18.91 34.83 7.27
CA VAL A 5 -18.96 34.74 5.80
C VAL A 5 -20.33 34.36 5.23
N HIS A 6 -21.25 33.88 6.10
CA HIS A 6 -22.56 33.41 5.69
C HIS A 6 -23.70 34.42 5.97
N CYS A 7 -23.59 35.20 7.05
CA CYS A 7 -24.66 36.16 7.43
C CYS A 7 -24.17 37.57 7.72
N GLY A 8 -22.87 37.84 7.65
CA GLY A 8 -22.30 39.17 7.89
C GLY A 8 -22.28 39.61 9.36
N ALA A 9 -22.76 38.80 10.29
CA ALA A 9 -22.75 39.16 11.71
C ALA A 9 -21.32 39.19 12.28
N GLU A 10 -21.08 40.06 13.22
CA GLU A 10 -19.81 40.20 13.93
C GLU A 10 -19.62 38.96 14.86
N VAL A 11 -18.44 38.37 14.82
CA VAL A 11 -18.11 37.17 15.60
C VAL A 11 -16.76 37.33 16.28
N VAL A 12 -16.60 36.68 17.42
CA VAL A 12 -15.34 36.68 18.19
C VAL A 12 -14.26 35.93 17.37
N GLU A 13 -13.01 36.34 17.49
CA GLU A 13 -11.91 35.84 16.66
C GLU A 13 -11.72 34.30 16.72
N ASP A 14 -12.03 33.69 17.87
CA ASP A 14 -11.92 32.25 18.12
C ASP A 14 -13.25 31.48 18.00
N ALA A 15 -14.33 32.13 17.54
CA ALA A 15 -15.61 31.48 17.42
C ALA A 15 -15.60 30.37 16.39
N VAL A 16 -15.92 29.15 16.79
CA VAL A 16 -16.03 27.96 15.94
C VAL A 16 -17.38 27.90 15.22
N VAL A 17 -18.41 28.53 15.82
CA VAL A 17 -19.78 28.58 15.30
C VAL A 17 -20.30 30.02 15.39
N CYS A 18 -20.99 30.48 14.35
CA CYS A 18 -21.67 31.77 14.36
C CYS A 18 -22.91 31.70 15.27
N THR A 19 -22.99 32.54 16.30
CA THR A 19 -24.10 32.58 17.25
C THR A 19 -25.40 33.08 16.60
N THR A 20 -25.30 33.83 15.49
CA THR A 20 -26.45 34.42 14.80
C THR A 20 -27.09 33.48 13.77
N CYS A 21 -26.31 32.70 13.02
CA CYS A 21 -26.84 31.83 11.97
C CYS A 21 -26.57 30.33 12.22
N GLY A 22 -25.89 29.97 13.32
CA GLY A 22 -25.60 28.58 13.70
C GLY A 22 -24.63 27.81 12.79
N ARG A 23 -24.04 28.47 11.78
CA ARG A 23 -23.08 27.81 10.88
C ARG A 23 -21.67 27.83 11.44
N SER A 24 -20.94 26.75 11.18
CA SER A 24 -19.53 26.63 11.58
C SER A 24 -18.68 27.67 10.83
N LEU A 25 -17.87 28.40 11.58
CA LEU A 25 -16.92 29.41 11.09
C LEU A 25 -15.53 28.80 10.87
N SER A 26 -15.47 27.49 10.70
CA SER A 26 -14.23 26.75 10.49
C SER A 26 -13.39 27.44 9.43
N SER A 27 -12.28 28.00 9.84
CA SER A 27 -11.43 28.88 9.03
C SER A 27 -10.87 28.12 7.83
N ARG A 28 -10.68 28.80 6.71
CA ARG A 28 -9.98 28.31 5.50
C ARG A 28 -8.61 27.68 5.78
N ASN A 29 -8.05 27.83 6.97
CA ASN A 29 -6.85 27.15 7.41
C ASN A 29 -7.06 25.64 7.67
N ALA A 30 -8.30 25.18 7.89
CA ALA A 30 -8.61 23.75 7.93
C ALA A 30 -8.54 23.08 6.55
N ILE A 31 -8.70 23.84 5.46
CA ILE A 31 -8.60 23.29 4.09
C ILE A 31 -7.16 23.21 3.61
N ALA A 32 -6.28 24.08 4.10
CA ALA A 32 -4.84 23.98 3.85
C ALA A 32 -4.17 22.86 4.69
N GLY A 33 -4.77 22.52 5.84
CA GLY A 33 -4.35 21.40 6.71
C GLY A 33 -4.94 20.03 6.32
N ALA A 34 -5.99 19.99 5.47
CA ALA A 34 -6.60 18.74 5.03
C ALA A 34 -5.73 17.93 4.04
N ASN A 35 -4.63 18.50 3.56
CA ASN A 35 -3.57 17.77 2.84
C ASN A 35 -2.41 17.30 3.73
N GLN A 36 -2.43 17.59 5.02
CA GLN A 36 -1.73 16.74 5.98
C GLN A 36 -2.59 15.49 6.10
N ALA A 37 -2.20 14.43 5.37
CA ALA A 37 -2.68 13.09 5.65
C ALA A 37 -2.72 12.95 7.17
N VAL A 38 -3.89 12.71 7.73
CA VAL A 38 -4.01 12.29 9.12
C VAL A 38 -3.11 11.08 9.22
N SER A 39 -1.92 11.25 9.78
CA SER A 39 -0.97 10.20 10.07
C SER A 39 -1.67 9.36 11.12
N ALA A 40 -2.49 8.43 10.67
CA ALA A 40 -3.13 7.49 11.55
C ALA A 40 -2.01 6.60 12.08
N ALA A 41 -1.82 6.61 13.39
CA ALA A 41 -0.82 5.78 14.04
C ALA A 41 -0.86 4.34 13.50
N PRO A 42 0.29 3.68 13.33
CA PRO A 42 0.34 2.32 12.82
C PRO A 42 -0.46 1.40 13.74
N VAL A 43 -1.31 0.55 13.18
CA VAL A 43 -2.14 -0.42 13.95
C VAL A 43 -1.30 -1.55 14.54
N GLY A 44 -0.07 -1.74 14.03
CA GLY A 44 0.88 -2.74 14.48
C GLY A 44 2.17 -2.63 13.69
N GLN A 45 3.20 -3.33 14.15
CA GLN A 45 4.50 -3.35 13.48
C GLN A 45 4.49 -4.38 12.34
N LEU A 46 4.82 -3.94 11.14
CA LEU A 46 4.96 -4.79 9.97
C LEU A 46 6.41 -5.25 9.79
N ALA A 47 6.60 -6.45 9.24
CA ALA A 47 7.94 -7.00 9.01
C ALA A 47 8.72 -6.18 7.96
N THR A 48 9.98 -5.85 8.27
CA THR A 48 10.88 -5.02 7.43
C THR A 48 12.13 -5.77 6.96
N ASN A 49 12.26 -7.05 7.31
CA ASN A 49 13.48 -7.86 7.13
C ASN A 49 13.31 -8.99 6.12
N ARG A 50 12.46 -8.80 5.10
CA ARG A 50 12.28 -9.78 4.03
C ARG A 50 13.51 -9.82 3.14
N SER A 51 14.13 -11.01 3.03
CA SER A 51 15.32 -11.22 2.21
C SER A 51 15.04 -12.25 1.12
N LEU A 52 15.55 -11.99 -0.09
CA LEU A 52 15.45 -12.93 -1.21
C LEU A 52 16.11 -14.27 -0.87
N LEU A 53 17.27 -14.24 -0.22
CA LEU A 53 17.98 -15.47 0.15
C LEU A 53 17.15 -16.33 1.10
N LYS A 54 16.56 -15.74 2.15
CA LYS A 54 15.63 -16.45 3.05
C LYS A 54 14.43 -16.99 2.29
N TYR A 55 13.87 -16.18 1.40
CA TYR A 55 12.70 -16.56 0.58
C TYR A 55 13.01 -17.81 -0.25
N ILE A 56 14.14 -17.84 -0.95
CA ILE A 56 14.54 -18.98 -1.79
C ILE A 56 14.86 -20.21 -0.95
N LEU A 57 15.77 -20.09 0.01
CA LEU A 57 16.24 -21.23 0.80
C LEU A 57 15.09 -21.88 1.57
N LEU A 58 14.28 -21.09 2.26
CA LEU A 58 13.17 -21.63 3.03
C LEU A 58 12.04 -22.14 2.12
N SER A 59 11.84 -21.55 0.94
CA SER A 59 10.88 -22.10 -0.02
C SER A 59 11.33 -23.44 -0.58
N ILE A 60 12.61 -23.66 -0.84
CA ILE A 60 13.15 -24.97 -1.25
C ILE A 60 12.98 -25.99 -0.14
N ILE A 61 13.39 -25.68 1.10
CA ILE A 61 13.30 -26.59 2.25
C ILE A 61 11.85 -26.97 2.55
N THR A 62 10.91 -26.04 2.39
CA THR A 62 9.49 -26.24 2.70
C THR A 62 8.65 -26.63 1.48
N PHE A 63 9.26 -27.03 0.37
CA PHE A 63 8.56 -27.36 -0.90
C PHE A 63 7.57 -26.28 -1.34
N GLY A 64 7.97 -24.99 -1.20
CA GLY A 64 7.18 -23.82 -1.62
C GLY A 64 6.23 -23.26 -0.57
N ILE A 65 5.97 -23.96 0.56
CA ILE A 65 5.04 -23.48 1.59
C ILE A 65 5.47 -22.12 2.15
N TYR A 66 6.76 -21.93 2.41
CA TYR A 66 7.26 -20.65 2.89
C TYR A 66 7.01 -19.50 1.90
N GLY A 67 7.15 -19.75 0.60
CA GLY A 67 6.82 -18.79 -0.44
C GLY A 67 5.35 -18.36 -0.40
N ILE A 68 4.43 -19.31 -0.17
CA ILE A 68 3.00 -19.02 -0.03
C ILE A 68 2.74 -18.16 1.20
N VAL A 69 3.38 -18.47 2.33
CA VAL A 69 3.24 -17.69 3.57
C VAL A 69 3.73 -16.25 3.37
N VAL A 70 4.91 -16.06 2.75
CA VAL A 70 5.47 -14.72 2.49
C VAL A 70 4.57 -13.93 1.55
N MET A 71 4.08 -14.51 0.45
CA MET A 71 3.19 -13.81 -0.48
C MET A 71 1.83 -13.49 0.14
N SER A 72 1.34 -14.35 1.03
CA SER A 72 0.13 -14.10 1.81
C SER A 72 0.32 -12.94 2.79
N ALA A 73 1.47 -12.88 3.47
CA ALA A 73 1.83 -11.75 4.33
C ALA A 73 1.92 -10.45 3.52
N VAL A 74 2.56 -10.46 2.34
CA VAL A 74 2.60 -9.32 1.43
C VAL A 74 1.19 -8.82 1.07
N SER A 75 0.24 -9.73 0.81
CA SER A 75 -1.16 -9.35 0.54
C SER A 75 -1.82 -8.65 1.72
N THR A 76 -1.57 -9.14 2.93
CA THR A 76 -2.14 -8.58 4.17
C THR A 76 -1.52 -7.22 4.46
N ASP A 77 -0.21 -7.11 4.35
CA ASP A 77 0.52 -5.88 4.66
C ASP A 77 0.16 -4.75 3.69
N ILE A 78 0.08 -5.02 2.37
CA ILE A 78 -0.35 -3.99 1.41
C ILE A 78 -1.83 -3.58 1.64
N ASN A 79 -2.68 -4.49 2.13
CA ASN A 79 -4.04 -4.13 2.52
C ASN A 79 -4.08 -3.23 3.76
N THR A 80 -3.17 -3.45 4.71
CA THR A 80 -3.03 -2.61 5.90
C THR A 80 -2.47 -1.24 5.55
N ILE A 81 -1.44 -1.18 4.70
CA ILE A 81 -0.74 0.04 4.31
C ILE A 81 -1.60 0.93 3.40
N ALA A 82 -2.13 0.35 2.31
CA ALA A 82 -2.80 1.09 1.24
C ALA A 82 -4.33 1.11 1.38
N GLY A 83 -4.93 0.14 2.08
CA GLY A 83 -6.38 -0.03 2.13
C GLY A 83 -7.15 1.16 2.69
N ARG A 84 -6.52 1.94 3.57
CA ARG A 84 -7.11 3.18 4.11
C ARG A 84 -7.23 4.30 3.07
N TYR A 85 -6.38 4.28 2.05
CA TYR A 85 -6.27 5.35 1.07
C TYR A 85 -6.95 5.00 -0.25
N ASP A 86 -6.78 3.76 -0.72
CA ASP A 86 -7.32 3.34 -2.02
C ASP A 86 -8.66 2.62 -1.93
N GLY A 87 -9.12 2.27 -0.71
CA GLY A 87 -10.34 1.52 -0.45
C GLY A 87 -10.37 0.12 -1.09
N LYS A 88 -9.26 -0.33 -1.66
CA LYS A 88 -9.16 -1.61 -2.36
C LYS A 88 -8.66 -2.70 -1.43
N LYS A 89 -9.08 -3.93 -1.71
CA LYS A 89 -8.64 -5.12 -0.99
C LYS A 89 -7.98 -6.09 -1.96
N THR A 90 -6.69 -6.34 -1.77
CA THR A 90 -5.97 -7.39 -2.50
C THR A 90 -6.38 -8.74 -1.91
N MET A 91 -6.74 -9.68 -2.78
CA MET A 91 -7.10 -11.04 -2.39
C MET A 91 -5.91 -11.77 -1.80
N HIS A 92 -6.15 -12.57 -0.78
CA HIS A 92 -5.11 -13.38 -0.13
C HIS A 92 -4.48 -14.36 -1.10
N TYR A 93 -3.15 -14.45 -1.11
CA TYR A 93 -2.41 -15.26 -2.10
C TYR A 93 -2.80 -16.76 -2.05
N CYS A 94 -3.07 -17.31 -0.86
CA CYS A 94 -3.53 -18.69 -0.72
C CYS A 94 -4.80 -18.99 -1.54
N LEU A 95 -5.79 -18.09 -1.51
CA LEU A 95 -7.03 -18.25 -2.29
C LEU A 95 -6.76 -18.20 -3.78
N VAL A 96 -5.88 -17.29 -4.20
CA VAL A 96 -5.49 -17.16 -5.60
C VAL A 96 -4.80 -18.44 -6.06
N LEU A 97 -3.86 -18.96 -5.30
CA LEU A 97 -3.08 -20.12 -5.66
C LEU A 97 -3.91 -21.40 -5.68
N PHE A 98 -4.62 -21.73 -4.59
CA PHE A 98 -5.29 -23.01 -4.44
C PHE A 98 -6.66 -23.12 -5.13
N ILE A 99 -7.38 -22.00 -5.25
CA ILE A 99 -8.73 -21.98 -5.84
C ILE A 99 -8.69 -21.41 -7.24
N PHE A 100 -8.30 -20.15 -7.37
CA PHE A 100 -8.43 -19.42 -8.64
C PHE A 100 -7.39 -19.85 -9.68
N SER A 101 -6.15 -20.17 -9.29
CA SER A 101 -5.13 -20.62 -10.25
C SER A 101 -5.48 -22.01 -10.80
N TRP A 102 -6.00 -22.90 -9.97
CA TRP A 102 -6.48 -24.19 -10.44
C TRP A 102 -7.65 -24.03 -11.44
N LEU A 103 -8.65 -23.22 -11.10
CA LEU A 103 -9.82 -22.98 -11.95
C LEU A 103 -9.50 -22.27 -13.26
N THR A 104 -8.48 -21.40 -13.27
CA THR A 104 -8.12 -20.58 -14.44
C THR A 104 -6.83 -21.06 -15.13
N MET A 105 -6.38 -22.29 -14.86
CA MET A 105 -5.13 -22.84 -15.40
C MET A 105 -3.91 -21.90 -15.19
N GLY A 106 -3.86 -21.23 -14.02
CA GLY A 106 -2.75 -20.34 -13.63
C GLY A 106 -2.93 -18.87 -13.98
N ILE A 107 -3.87 -18.51 -14.86
CA ILE A 107 -4.08 -17.10 -15.30
C ILE A 107 -4.35 -16.18 -14.11
N ALA A 108 -5.10 -16.63 -13.11
CA ALA A 108 -5.40 -15.84 -11.91
C ALA A 108 -4.13 -15.38 -11.16
N SER A 109 -3.08 -16.19 -11.13
CA SER A 109 -1.79 -15.82 -10.52
C SER A 109 -1.13 -14.64 -11.26
N PHE A 110 -1.11 -14.66 -12.60
CA PHE A 110 -0.55 -13.55 -13.39
C PHE A 110 -1.32 -12.25 -13.14
N VAL A 111 -2.65 -12.32 -13.14
CA VAL A 111 -3.50 -11.16 -12.85
C VAL A 111 -3.25 -10.64 -11.43
N TRP A 112 -3.09 -11.53 -10.47
CA TRP A 112 -2.81 -11.16 -9.09
C TRP A 112 -1.44 -10.47 -8.95
N PHE A 113 -0.37 -11.05 -9.52
CA PHE A 113 0.96 -10.45 -9.51
C PHE A 113 1.00 -9.09 -10.21
N HIS A 114 0.29 -8.94 -11.32
CA HIS A 114 0.12 -7.65 -11.99
C HIS A 114 -0.54 -6.61 -11.07
N LYS A 115 -1.69 -6.97 -10.48
CA LYS A 115 -2.45 -6.05 -9.61
C LYS A 115 -1.68 -5.66 -8.35
N ILE A 116 -1.05 -6.63 -7.69
CA ILE A 116 -0.29 -6.34 -6.46
C ILE A 116 0.94 -5.48 -6.76
N SER A 117 1.67 -5.75 -7.85
CA SER A 117 2.83 -4.95 -8.27
C SER A 117 2.45 -3.52 -8.59
N ASN A 118 1.32 -3.33 -9.27
CA ASN A 118 0.80 -1.99 -9.56
C ASN A 118 0.41 -1.23 -8.29
N ARG A 119 -0.25 -1.93 -7.35
CA ARG A 119 -0.70 -1.34 -6.08
C ARG A 119 0.48 -0.95 -5.19
N ILE A 120 1.50 -1.80 -5.08
CA ILE A 120 2.75 -1.50 -4.36
C ILE A 120 3.44 -0.28 -4.97
N GLY A 121 3.56 -0.23 -6.31
CA GLY A 121 4.17 0.90 -7.00
C GLY A 121 3.42 2.22 -6.81
N ALA A 122 2.09 2.19 -6.86
CA ALA A 122 1.25 3.36 -6.57
C ALA A 122 1.46 3.87 -5.14
N GLU A 123 1.57 2.97 -4.16
CA GLU A 123 1.79 3.31 -2.77
C GLU A 123 3.20 3.87 -2.51
N LEU A 124 4.24 3.33 -3.15
CA LEU A 124 5.59 3.89 -3.12
C LEU A 124 5.61 5.33 -3.63
N THR A 125 4.93 5.58 -4.75
CA THR A 125 4.80 6.93 -5.33
C THR A 125 4.03 7.86 -4.41
N ARG A 126 2.92 7.41 -3.84
CA ARG A 126 2.10 8.20 -2.91
C ARG A 126 2.90 8.62 -1.67
N ARG A 127 3.71 7.71 -1.13
CA ARG A 127 4.58 7.96 0.03
C ARG A 127 5.89 8.66 -0.34
N ARG A 128 6.12 8.99 -1.62
CA ARG A 128 7.34 9.61 -2.13
C ARG A 128 8.61 8.83 -1.79
N ILE A 129 8.51 7.50 -1.76
CA ILE A 129 9.66 6.61 -1.55
C ILE A 129 10.37 6.48 -2.89
N ALA A 130 11.67 6.85 -2.94
CA ALA A 130 12.48 6.85 -4.15
C ALA A 130 12.91 5.40 -4.53
N TYR A 131 11.93 4.55 -4.86
CA TYR A 131 12.17 3.19 -5.32
C TYR A 131 11.24 2.83 -6.49
N SER A 132 11.84 2.41 -7.62
CA SER A 132 11.08 2.09 -8.84
C SER A 132 10.60 0.65 -8.83
N PHE A 133 9.30 0.47 -8.60
CA PHE A 133 8.60 -0.81 -8.71
C PHE A 133 7.18 -0.58 -9.23
N SER A 134 6.71 -1.45 -10.13
CA SER A 134 5.38 -1.33 -10.74
C SER A 134 4.96 -2.64 -11.44
N ALA A 135 3.76 -2.66 -12.02
CA ALA A 135 3.34 -3.74 -12.90
C ALA A 135 4.31 -3.98 -14.07
N GLY A 136 4.98 -2.93 -14.58
CA GLY A 136 6.03 -3.05 -15.59
C GLY A 136 7.22 -3.88 -15.11
N THR A 137 7.57 -3.81 -13.83
CA THR A 137 8.62 -4.66 -13.23
C THR A 137 8.21 -6.14 -13.26
N PHE A 138 6.93 -6.44 -13.03
CA PHE A 138 6.42 -7.81 -13.14
C PHE A 138 6.51 -8.33 -14.58
N TRP A 139 6.03 -7.56 -15.56
CA TRP A 139 6.08 -7.99 -16.96
C TRP A 139 7.50 -8.06 -17.51
N GLY A 140 8.36 -7.09 -17.19
CA GLY A 140 9.74 -7.04 -17.66
C GLY A 140 10.62 -8.11 -17.02
N TRP A 141 10.71 -8.13 -15.69
CA TRP A 141 11.59 -9.06 -14.99
C TRP A 141 10.90 -10.39 -14.63
N GLY A 142 9.64 -10.36 -14.24
CA GLY A 142 8.91 -11.57 -13.86
C GLY A 142 8.59 -12.47 -15.04
N ILE A 143 8.13 -11.91 -16.16
CA ILE A 143 7.70 -12.69 -17.33
C ILE A 143 8.78 -12.72 -18.41
N LEU A 144 9.14 -11.57 -19.00
CA LEU A 144 10.15 -11.54 -20.05
C LEU A 144 11.53 -11.96 -19.55
N GLY A 145 11.89 -11.56 -18.33
CA GLY A 145 13.12 -11.98 -17.68
C GLY A 145 13.20 -13.47 -17.36
N SER A 146 12.07 -14.19 -17.34
CA SER A 146 12.06 -15.64 -17.13
C SER A 146 12.77 -16.41 -18.24
N PHE A 147 12.84 -15.88 -19.46
CA PHE A 147 13.62 -16.46 -20.55
C PHE A 147 15.14 -16.47 -20.25
N ILE A 148 15.59 -15.62 -19.31
CA ILE A 148 17.00 -15.52 -18.92
C ILE A 148 17.23 -16.19 -17.54
N ILE A 149 16.25 -16.91 -16.99
CA ILE A 149 16.29 -17.59 -15.67
C ILE A 149 16.46 -16.61 -14.48
N VAL A 150 17.30 -15.59 -14.61
CA VAL A 150 17.61 -14.62 -13.55
C VAL A 150 16.44 -13.65 -13.28
N GLY A 151 15.57 -13.42 -14.27
CA GLY A 151 14.52 -12.42 -14.20
C GLY A 151 13.56 -12.57 -13.02
N PRO A 152 13.00 -13.75 -12.74
CA PRO A 152 12.13 -13.95 -11.57
C PRO A 152 12.82 -13.61 -10.25
N PHE A 153 14.10 -13.91 -10.10
CA PHE A 153 14.86 -13.56 -8.89
C PHE A 153 14.99 -12.05 -8.72
N VAL A 154 15.24 -11.32 -9.81
CA VAL A 154 15.28 -9.85 -9.81
C VAL A 154 13.89 -9.29 -9.44
N TYR A 155 12.83 -9.84 -10.01
CA TYR A 155 11.46 -9.44 -9.70
C TYR A 155 11.14 -9.64 -8.21
N PHE A 156 11.36 -10.84 -7.66
CA PHE A 156 11.11 -11.14 -6.25
C PHE A 156 11.97 -10.31 -5.32
N HIS A 157 13.25 -10.07 -5.67
CA HIS A 157 14.12 -9.16 -4.91
C HIS A 157 13.50 -7.77 -4.82
N LYS A 158 13.12 -7.19 -5.96
CA LYS A 158 12.49 -5.86 -6.01
C LYS A 158 11.17 -5.81 -5.26
N LEU A 159 10.33 -6.84 -5.36
CA LEU A 159 9.06 -6.93 -4.64
C LEU A 159 9.27 -6.94 -3.12
N LEU A 160 10.16 -7.79 -2.62
CA LEU A 160 10.45 -7.88 -1.19
C LEU A 160 11.08 -6.60 -0.65
N GLN A 161 11.99 -5.99 -1.40
CA GLN A 161 12.60 -4.69 -1.06
C GLN A 161 11.55 -3.57 -1.00
N SER A 162 10.65 -3.50 -1.99
CA SER A 162 9.54 -2.54 -2.01
C SER A 162 8.66 -2.67 -0.77
N MET A 163 8.33 -3.90 -0.40
CA MET A 163 7.51 -4.16 0.79
C MET A 163 8.23 -3.84 2.09
N ASN A 164 9.55 -4.07 2.17
CA ASN A 164 10.33 -3.66 3.35
C ASN A 164 10.31 -2.14 3.52
N LEU A 165 10.55 -1.38 2.44
CA LEU A 165 10.51 0.09 2.46
C LEU A 165 9.13 0.65 2.84
N LEU A 166 8.05 0.05 2.30
CA LEU A 166 6.69 0.42 2.66
C LEU A 166 6.37 0.10 4.12
N SER A 167 6.76 -1.09 4.59
CA SER A 167 6.56 -1.50 5.98
C SER A 167 7.33 -0.61 6.95
N GLU A 168 8.58 -0.26 6.63
CA GLU A 168 9.40 0.66 7.42
C GLU A 168 8.74 2.04 7.53
N ASN A 169 8.32 2.59 6.39
CA ASN A 169 7.61 3.87 6.37
C ASN A 169 6.30 3.82 7.14
N TYR A 170 5.53 2.74 6.99
CA TYR A 170 4.27 2.53 7.72
C TYR A 170 4.50 2.41 9.23
N ASN A 171 5.53 1.70 9.66
CA ASN A 171 5.85 1.53 11.08
C ASN A 171 6.19 2.85 11.78
N VAL A 172 6.63 3.86 11.02
CA VAL A 172 6.96 5.21 11.54
C VAL A 172 5.77 6.17 11.42
N TYR A 173 5.09 6.16 10.28
CA TYR A 173 4.11 7.22 9.94
C TYR A 173 2.65 6.73 9.86
N GLY A 174 2.39 5.43 9.85
CA GLY A 174 1.05 4.86 9.71
C GLY A 174 0.54 4.72 8.29
#